data_d23f3c8b718b462d07408b1a4cb55d66
#
_entry.id   d23f3c8b718b462d07408b1a4cb55d66
#
_cell.length_a   1.000
_cell.length_b   1.000
_cell.length_c   1.000
_cell.angle_alpha   90.00
_cell.angle_beta   90.00
_cell.angle_gamma   90.00
#
_symmetry.space_group_name_H-M   'P 1'
#
loop_
_entity.id
_entity.type
_entity.pdbx_description
1 polymer ?
#
loop_
_entity_poly.entity_id
_entity_poly.type
_entity_poly.pdbx_seq_one_letter_code
_entity_poly.pdbx_strand_id
1 'polypeptide(L)'
;MRRIIRQSCLKNGRHFIFLSMVAVVSLFLFAFTSFQHSVEWLVPLSAANTKNPVASNTESLAAGKQIYTDNCVTCHGIYGKGDGTKSSQLNTKPRDFTSDKFQKQADGSIFWKLSQGRDPMLSFEKYLTEEQRWQVINYLRTFGSKK
;
A
#
# COMPACT_ATOMS: atom_id res chain seq x y z
N MET A 1 -11.08 67.80 -5.96
CA MET A 1 -10.71 66.88 -4.84
C MET A 1 -11.56 65.59 -4.77
N ARG A 2 -12.88 65.61 -4.90
CA ARG A 2 -13.77 64.42 -4.77
C ARG A 2 -13.56 63.31 -5.82
N ARG A 3 -13.10 63.60 -7.05
CA ARG A 3 -12.86 62.56 -8.09
C ARG A 3 -11.64 61.71 -7.85
N ILE A 4 -10.57 62.22 -7.28
CA ILE A 4 -9.29 61.49 -7.04
C ILE A 4 -9.47 60.47 -5.94
N ILE A 5 -10.21 60.77 -4.89
CA ILE A 5 -10.46 59.86 -3.77
C ILE A 5 -11.29 58.64 -4.19
N ARG A 6 -12.25 58.84 -5.13
CA ARG A 6 -13.10 57.75 -5.63
C ARG A 6 -12.35 56.75 -6.49
N GLN A 7 -11.35 57.20 -7.26
CA GLN A 7 -10.54 56.30 -8.10
C GLN A 7 -9.55 55.45 -7.26
N SER A 8 -9.00 56.00 -6.20
CA SER A 8 -8.10 55.25 -5.32
C SER A 8 -8.82 54.13 -4.55
N CYS A 9 -10.07 54.39 -4.10
CA CYS A 9 -10.88 53.40 -3.40
C CYS A 9 -11.29 52.22 -4.30
N LEU A 10 -11.63 52.47 -5.56
CA LEU A 10 -11.99 51.44 -6.54
C LEU A 10 -10.77 50.58 -6.96
N LYS A 11 -9.58 51.16 -7.00
CA LYS A 11 -8.35 50.44 -7.35
C LYS A 11 -7.93 49.45 -6.27
N ASN A 12 -8.02 49.86 -5.00
CA ASN A 12 -7.73 49.02 -3.85
C ASN A 12 -8.76 47.88 -3.70
N GLY A 13 -10.04 48.12 -3.92
CA GLY A 13 -11.08 47.07 -3.88
C GLY A 13 -10.85 45.95 -4.92
N ARG A 14 -10.40 46.31 -6.13
CA ARG A 14 -10.09 45.32 -7.17
C ARG A 14 -8.88 44.42 -6.79
N HIS A 15 -7.87 44.97 -6.14
CA HIS A 15 -6.73 44.18 -5.67
C HIS A 15 -7.13 43.27 -4.49
N PHE A 16 -8.00 43.72 -3.59
CA PHE A 16 -8.52 42.85 -2.51
C PHE A 16 -9.34 41.67 -3.04
N ILE A 17 -10.19 41.90 -4.05
CA ILE A 17 -10.99 40.86 -4.66
C ILE A 17 -10.07 39.86 -5.40
N PHE A 18 -9.05 40.36 -6.10
CA PHE A 18 -8.09 39.50 -6.81
C PHE A 18 -7.28 38.61 -5.84
N LEU A 19 -6.79 39.16 -4.73
CA LEU A 19 -6.05 38.45 -3.71
C LEU A 19 -6.92 37.39 -3.00
N SER A 20 -8.20 37.71 -2.74
CA SER A 20 -9.12 36.75 -2.13
C SER A 20 -9.45 35.58 -3.09
N MET A 21 -9.63 35.85 -4.38
CA MET A 21 -9.83 34.79 -5.39
C MET A 21 -8.60 33.88 -5.52
N VAL A 22 -7.40 34.46 -5.54
CA VAL A 22 -6.15 33.66 -5.60
C VAL A 22 -6.01 32.79 -4.36
N ALA A 23 -6.32 33.31 -3.18
CA ALA A 23 -6.26 32.53 -1.93
C ALA A 23 -7.27 31.37 -1.93
N VAL A 24 -8.50 31.61 -2.40
CA VAL A 24 -9.53 30.56 -2.50
C VAL A 24 -9.14 29.50 -3.52
N VAL A 25 -8.61 29.88 -4.69
CA VAL A 25 -8.13 28.93 -5.70
C VAL A 25 -6.95 28.11 -5.19
N SER A 26 -6.01 28.75 -4.46
CA SER A 26 -4.86 28.04 -3.86
C SER A 26 -5.31 27.04 -2.80
N LEU A 27 -6.28 27.37 -1.97
CA LEU A 27 -6.87 26.45 -0.99
C LEU A 27 -7.59 25.28 -1.68
N PHE A 28 -8.30 25.52 -2.78
CA PHE A 28 -8.96 24.47 -3.55
C PHE A 28 -7.95 23.54 -4.21
N LEU A 29 -6.87 24.05 -4.79
CA LEU A 29 -5.81 23.25 -5.38
C LEU A 29 -5.08 22.43 -4.33
N PHE A 30 -4.86 22.98 -3.14
CA PHE A 30 -4.22 22.25 -2.03
C PHE A 30 -5.11 21.12 -1.48
N ALA A 31 -6.43 21.30 -1.43
CA ALA A 31 -7.37 20.26 -1.05
C ALA A 31 -7.45 19.11 -2.06
N PHE A 32 -7.24 19.40 -3.35
CA PHE A 32 -7.31 18.40 -4.41
C PHE A 32 -6.09 17.45 -4.43
N THR A 33 -4.91 17.91 -3.98
CA THR A 33 -3.68 17.09 -3.94
C THR A 33 -3.68 16.05 -2.83
N SER A 34 -4.54 16.16 -1.83
CA SER A 34 -4.59 15.25 -0.67
C SER A 34 -5.45 14.00 -0.89
N PHE A 35 -6.14 13.89 -2.02
CA PHE A 35 -7.03 12.77 -2.31
C PHE A 35 -6.36 11.70 -3.22
N GLN A 36 -5.09 11.38 -2.94
CA GLN A 36 -4.50 10.18 -3.51
C GLN A 36 -4.98 8.97 -2.72
N HIS A 37 -6.18 8.53 -3.02
CA HIS A 37 -6.72 7.27 -2.51
C HIS A 37 -5.91 6.13 -3.12
N SER A 38 -5.07 5.48 -2.33
CA SER A 38 -4.45 4.22 -2.75
C SER A 38 -5.58 3.21 -3.00
N VAL A 39 -5.76 2.82 -4.26
CA VAL A 39 -6.77 1.82 -4.63
C VAL A 39 -6.51 0.57 -3.80
N GLU A 40 -7.42 0.32 -2.85
CA GLU A 40 -7.32 -0.85 -1.98
C GLU A 40 -7.44 -2.12 -2.84
N TRP A 41 -6.60 -3.10 -2.55
CA TRP A 41 -6.66 -4.39 -3.23
C TRP A 41 -7.81 -5.22 -2.63
N LEU A 42 -8.99 -5.07 -3.22
CA LEU A 42 -10.20 -5.74 -2.78
C LEU A 42 -10.09 -7.25 -2.95
N VAL A 43 -10.45 -7.98 -1.91
CA VAL A 43 -10.46 -9.44 -1.87
C VAL A 43 -11.91 -9.91 -1.75
N PRO A 44 -12.35 -10.90 -2.54
CA PRO A 44 -13.66 -11.48 -2.38
C PRO A 44 -13.86 -12.04 -0.96
N LEU A 45 -15.04 -11.85 -0.38
CA LEU A 45 -15.35 -12.33 0.98
C LEU A 45 -15.19 -13.85 1.11
N SER A 46 -15.54 -14.61 0.07
CA SER A 46 -15.32 -16.05 0.04
C SER A 46 -13.85 -16.42 0.21
N ALA A 47 -12.96 -15.72 -0.50
CA ALA A 47 -11.51 -15.93 -0.39
C ALA A 47 -10.98 -15.46 0.98
N ALA A 48 -11.45 -14.35 1.49
CA ALA A 48 -11.04 -13.83 2.80
C ALA A 48 -11.38 -14.79 3.96
N ASN A 49 -12.48 -15.52 3.85
CA ASN A 49 -12.93 -16.47 4.85
C ASN A 49 -12.22 -17.83 4.78
N THR A 50 -11.40 -18.07 3.76
CA THR A 50 -10.63 -19.31 3.62
C THR A 50 -9.60 -19.39 4.73
N LYS A 51 -9.62 -20.48 5.49
CA LYS A 51 -8.65 -20.72 6.56
C LYS A 51 -7.42 -21.44 6.00
N ASN A 52 -6.26 -21.15 6.56
CA ASN A 52 -5.04 -21.87 6.21
C ASN A 52 -5.14 -23.32 6.69
N PRO A 53 -5.11 -24.33 5.79
CA PRO A 53 -5.16 -25.73 6.17
C PRO A 53 -3.80 -26.28 6.64
N VAL A 54 -2.70 -25.55 6.39
CA VAL A 54 -1.34 -25.98 6.73
C VAL A 54 -0.99 -25.51 8.15
N ALA A 55 -0.71 -26.44 9.03
CA ALA A 55 -0.30 -26.12 10.40
C ALA A 55 0.99 -25.28 10.43
N SER A 56 1.00 -24.26 11.29
CA SER A 56 2.18 -23.43 11.52
C SER A 56 3.13 -24.15 12.48
N ASN A 57 3.94 -25.05 11.95
CA ASN A 57 4.95 -25.82 12.69
C ASN A 57 6.36 -25.56 12.11
N THR A 58 7.38 -26.14 12.73
CA THR A 58 8.78 -25.95 12.34
C THR A 58 9.03 -26.28 10.87
N GLU A 59 8.42 -27.35 10.37
CA GLU A 59 8.57 -27.81 8.99
C GLU A 59 7.95 -26.79 8.00
N SER A 60 6.69 -26.40 8.21
CA SER A 60 6.02 -25.43 7.34
C SER A 60 6.68 -24.05 7.39
N LEU A 61 7.21 -23.64 8.54
CA LEU A 61 7.96 -22.39 8.68
C LEU A 61 9.29 -22.44 7.92
N ALA A 62 10.00 -23.56 7.97
CA ALA A 62 11.25 -23.74 7.23
C ALA A 62 11.01 -23.74 5.70
N ALA A 63 10.00 -24.47 5.22
CA ALA A 63 9.59 -24.47 3.84
C ALA A 63 9.14 -23.07 3.37
N GLY A 64 8.29 -22.40 4.14
CA GLY A 64 7.83 -21.04 3.86
C GLY A 64 8.97 -20.02 3.82
N LYS A 65 9.97 -20.16 4.72
CA LYS A 65 11.18 -19.33 4.71
C LYS A 65 11.97 -19.52 3.43
N GLN A 66 12.17 -20.76 2.99
CA GLN A 66 12.90 -21.05 1.75
C GLN A 66 12.18 -20.42 0.54
N ILE A 67 10.87 -20.64 0.43
CA ILE A 67 10.05 -20.03 -0.64
C ILE A 67 10.15 -18.50 -0.63
N TYR A 68 10.08 -17.90 0.54
CA TYR A 68 10.21 -16.45 0.72
C TYR A 68 11.57 -15.95 0.25
N THR A 69 12.62 -16.64 0.63
CA THR A 69 14.00 -16.30 0.27
C THR A 69 14.20 -16.32 -1.24
N ASP A 70 13.70 -17.34 -1.90
CA ASP A 70 13.89 -17.55 -3.33
C ASP A 70 13.05 -16.61 -4.20
N ASN A 71 11.85 -16.23 -3.73
CA ASN A 71 10.87 -15.57 -4.59
C ASN A 71 10.47 -14.15 -4.15
N CYS A 72 10.67 -13.76 -2.88
CA CYS A 72 10.05 -12.56 -2.32
C CYS A 72 11.05 -11.50 -1.86
N VAL A 73 12.22 -11.92 -1.36
CA VAL A 73 13.23 -11.06 -0.71
C VAL A 73 13.66 -9.90 -1.62
N THR A 74 13.80 -10.13 -2.90
CA THR A 74 14.30 -9.13 -3.85
C THR A 74 13.43 -7.85 -3.84
N CYS A 75 12.13 -7.99 -3.63
CA CYS A 75 11.20 -6.86 -3.55
C CYS A 75 10.81 -6.53 -2.11
N HIS A 76 10.53 -7.55 -1.29
CA HIS A 76 9.99 -7.36 0.06
C HIS A 76 11.05 -7.21 1.16
N GLY A 77 12.34 -7.49 0.84
CA GLY A 77 13.45 -7.40 1.78
C GLY A 77 13.56 -8.61 2.71
N ILE A 78 14.74 -8.82 3.28
CA ILE A 78 15.04 -9.96 4.17
C ILE A 78 14.16 -9.96 5.42
N TYR A 79 13.81 -8.76 5.90
CA TYR A 79 12.99 -8.56 7.10
C TYR A 79 11.52 -8.27 6.78
N GLY A 80 11.11 -8.37 5.53
CA GLY A 80 9.73 -8.16 5.11
C GLY A 80 9.23 -6.72 5.17
N LYS A 81 10.13 -5.72 5.21
CA LYS A 81 9.78 -4.28 5.34
C LYS A 81 9.42 -3.59 4.02
N GLY A 82 9.43 -4.32 2.91
CA GLY A 82 9.23 -3.74 1.58
C GLY A 82 10.43 -2.93 1.09
N ASP A 83 11.62 -3.25 1.59
CA ASP A 83 12.90 -2.59 1.36
C ASP A 83 13.90 -3.46 0.60
N GLY A 84 13.41 -4.41 -0.19
CA GLY A 84 14.25 -5.25 -1.05
C GLY A 84 14.99 -4.44 -2.12
N THR A 85 16.04 -5.03 -2.68
CA THR A 85 16.95 -4.36 -3.63
C THR A 85 16.26 -3.79 -4.88
N LYS A 86 15.12 -4.38 -5.29
CA LYS A 86 14.31 -3.89 -6.40
C LYS A 86 13.18 -2.93 -5.97
N SER A 87 12.96 -2.72 -4.67
CA SER A 87 11.81 -1.95 -4.19
C SER A 87 11.78 -0.50 -4.70
N SER A 88 12.95 0.13 -4.83
CA SER A 88 13.08 1.52 -5.33
C SER A 88 12.81 1.67 -6.82
N GLN A 89 12.78 0.58 -7.58
CA GLN A 89 12.54 0.57 -9.02
C GLN A 89 11.06 0.34 -9.36
N LEU A 90 10.22 0.07 -8.34
CA LEU A 90 8.81 -0.24 -8.51
C LEU A 90 7.95 1.00 -8.36
N ASN A 91 6.97 1.16 -9.24
CA ASN A 91 5.99 2.25 -9.16
C ASN A 91 5.10 2.17 -7.89
N THR A 92 5.01 0.98 -7.29
CA THR A 92 4.25 0.75 -6.07
C THR A 92 5.18 0.12 -5.03
N LYS A 93 5.30 0.76 -3.86
CA LYS A 93 6.12 0.22 -2.77
C LYS A 93 5.61 -1.15 -2.32
N PRO A 94 6.48 -2.17 -2.23
CA PRO A 94 6.10 -3.47 -1.69
C PRO A 94 5.57 -3.35 -0.26
N ARG A 95 4.63 -4.22 0.08
CA ARG A 95 3.99 -4.21 1.41
C ARG A 95 5.01 -4.54 2.49
N ASP A 96 4.96 -3.75 3.57
CA ASP A 96 5.64 -4.05 4.83
C ASP A 96 4.84 -5.13 5.60
N PHE A 97 5.41 -6.33 5.68
CA PHE A 97 4.84 -7.48 6.37
C PHE A 97 4.94 -7.38 7.89
N THR A 98 5.77 -6.49 8.43
CA THR A 98 5.88 -6.28 9.88
C THR A 98 4.77 -5.37 10.41
N SER A 99 4.04 -4.68 9.53
CA SER A 99 3.03 -3.71 9.90
C SER A 99 1.75 -4.35 10.46
N ASP A 100 1.13 -3.71 11.45
CA ASP A 100 -0.14 -4.14 12.01
C ASP A 100 -1.24 -4.25 10.94
N LYS A 101 -1.21 -3.34 9.95
CA LYS A 101 -2.15 -3.37 8.82
C LYS A 101 -2.05 -4.65 8.00
N PHE A 102 -0.84 -5.20 7.84
CA PHE A 102 -0.65 -6.49 7.16
C PHE A 102 -1.05 -7.65 8.07
N GLN A 103 -0.57 -7.65 9.31
CA GLN A 103 -0.76 -8.76 10.24
C GLN A 103 -2.23 -8.97 10.67
N LYS A 104 -3.06 -7.95 10.58
CA LYS A 104 -4.52 -8.03 10.84
C LYS A 104 -5.33 -8.58 9.67
N GLN A 105 -4.74 -8.76 8.48
CA GLN A 105 -5.47 -9.36 7.36
C GLN A 105 -5.72 -10.85 7.62
N ALA A 106 -6.85 -11.38 7.17
CA ALA A 106 -7.10 -12.82 7.19
C ALA A 106 -6.12 -13.57 6.29
N ASP A 107 -5.73 -14.79 6.66
CA ASP A 107 -4.83 -15.63 5.86
C ASP A 107 -5.36 -15.87 4.45
N GLY A 108 -6.67 -16.12 4.31
CA GLY A 108 -7.31 -16.28 3.02
C GLY A 108 -7.19 -15.04 2.13
N SER A 109 -7.20 -13.83 2.72
CA SER A 109 -6.96 -12.61 1.98
C SER A 109 -5.52 -12.52 1.44
N ILE A 110 -4.55 -12.94 2.24
CA ILE A 110 -3.14 -12.96 1.84
C ILE A 110 -2.93 -14.04 0.77
N PHE A 111 -3.52 -15.20 0.97
CA PHE A 111 -3.46 -16.32 0.03
C PHE A 111 -4.00 -15.92 -1.36
N TRP A 112 -5.18 -15.28 -1.37
CA TRP A 112 -5.78 -14.81 -2.61
C TRP A 112 -4.88 -13.80 -3.33
N LYS A 113 -4.35 -12.80 -2.60
CA LYS A 113 -3.42 -11.80 -3.15
C LYS A 113 -2.16 -12.42 -3.70
N LEU A 114 -1.56 -13.38 -2.99
CA LEU A 114 -0.39 -14.11 -3.41
C LEU A 114 -0.67 -14.93 -4.68
N SER A 115 -1.82 -15.59 -4.73
CA SER A 115 -2.24 -16.40 -5.87
C SER A 115 -2.48 -15.54 -7.11
N GLN A 116 -3.27 -14.47 -6.99
CA GLN A 116 -3.64 -13.63 -8.13
C GLN A 116 -2.51 -12.73 -8.62
N GLY A 117 -1.67 -12.25 -7.72
CA GLY A 117 -0.73 -11.20 -8.05
C GLY A 117 -1.43 -9.87 -8.40
N ARG A 118 -0.68 -8.81 -8.45
CA ARG A 118 -1.07 -7.50 -9.00
C ARG A 118 0.19 -6.74 -9.37
N ASP A 119 0.31 -6.37 -10.64
CA ASP A 119 1.49 -5.66 -11.13
C ASP A 119 1.99 -4.59 -10.15
N PRO A 120 3.30 -4.58 -9.85
CA PRO A 120 4.41 -5.41 -10.36
C PRO A 120 4.60 -6.78 -9.65
N MET A 121 3.73 -7.17 -8.71
CA MET A 121 3.80 -8.47 -8.04
C MET A 121 3.22 -9.57 -8.93
N LEU A 122 4.01 -10.62 -9.17
CA LEU A 122 3.61 -11.78 -9.97
C LEU A 122 2.48 -12.56 -9.31
N SER A 123 1.68 -13.25 -10.14
CA SER A 123 0.79 -14.32 -9.70
C SER A 123 1.61 -15.58 -9.38
N PHE A 124 1.47 -16.09 -8.15
CA PHE A 124 2.20 -17.29 -7.73
C PHE A 124 1.38 -18.58 -7.88
N GLU A 125 0.13 -18.50 -8.33
CA GLU A 125 -0.72 -19.68 -8.56
C GLU A 125 -0.11 -20.67 -9.54
N LYS A 126 0.64 -20.17 -10.54
CA LYS A 126 1.28 -21.00 -11.57
C LYS A 126 2.68 -21.51 -11.19
N TYR A 127 3.29 -20.92 -10.17
CA TYR A 127 4.68 -21.19 -9.80
C TYR A 127 4.82 -21.96 -8.49
N LEU A 128 3.83 -21.86 -7.61
CA LEU A 128 3.81 -22.50 -6.31
C LEU A 128 2.56 -23.36 -6.16
N THR A 129 2.72 -24.53 -5.56
CA THR A 129 1.56 -25.35 -5.17
C THR A 129 0.69 -24.63 -4.16
N GLU A 130 -0.52 -25.10 -3.94
CA GLU A 130 -1.41 -24.54 -2.92
C GLU A 130 -0.78 -24.62 -1.53
N GLU A 131 -0.23 -25.77 -1.18
CA GLU A 131 0.47 -25.98 0.10
C GLU A 131 1.64 -25.02 0.27
N GLN A 132 2.48 -24.84 -0.74
CA GLN A 132 3.61 -23.91 -0.73
C GLN A 132 3.16 -22.46 -0.49
N ARG A 133 2.05 -22.05 -1.09
CA ARG A 133 1.49 -20.72 -0.86
C ARG A 133 1.02 -20.54 0.59
N TRP A 134 0.44 -21.57 1.21
CA TRP A 134 0.07 -21.56 2.61
C TRP A 134 1.28 -21.58 3.56
N GLN A 135 2.31 -22.35 3.21
CA GLN A 135 3.57 -22.39 3.98
C GLN A 135 4.25 -21.02 4.03
N VAL A 136 4.32 -20.30 2.89
CA VAL A 136 4.89 -18.96 2.89
C VAL A 136 4.06 -17.98 3.75
N ILE A 137 2.74 -18.12 3.79
CA ILE A 137 1.90 -17.30 4.68
C ILE A 137 2.23 -17.57 6.16
N ASN A 138 2.41 -18.82 6.55
CA ASN A 138 2.86 -19.16 7.90
C ASN A 138 4.17 -18.43 8.23
N TYR A 139 5.12 -18.40 7.30
CA TYR A 139 6.36 -17.67 7.48
C TYR A 139 6.15 -16.14 7.56
N LEU A 140 5.29 -15.56 6.72
CA LEU A 140 4.98 -14.11 6.76
C LEU A 140 4.40 -13.67 8.11
N ARG A 141 3.70 -14.55 8.83
CA ARG A 141 3.19 -14.28 10.18
C ARG A 141 4.30 -14.11 11.20
N THR A 142 5.46 -14.72 11.01
CA THR A 142 6.60 -14.57 11.90
C THR A 142 7.19 -13.16 11.93
N PHE A 143 6.95 -12.35 10.89
CA PHE A 143 7.40 -10.97 10.88
C PHE A 143 6.65 -10.07 11.86
N GLY A 144 5.39 -10.40 12.20
CA GLY A 144 4.61 -9.68 13.20
C GLY A 144 5.01 -9.96 14.65
N SER A 145 5.62 -11.10 14.92
CA SER A 145 6.00 -11.51 16.28
C SER A 145 7.37 -10.97 16.74
N LYS A 146 8.04 -10.19 15.90
CA LYS A 146 9.38 -9.63 16.16
C LYS A 146 9.36 -8.15 16.58
N LYS A 147 8.30 -7.74 17.30
CA LYS A 147 8.26 -6.41 17.94
C LYS A 147 8.94 -6.41 19.28
#